data_a6ce5c70f005c2d51b319cd56d924803
#
_entry.id   a6ce5c70f005c2d51b319cd56d924803
#
_cell.length_a   1.000
_cell.length_b   1.000
_cell.length_c   1.000
_cell.angle_alpha   90.00
_cell.angle_beta   90.00
_cell.angle_gamma   90.00
#
_symmetry.space_group_name_H-M   'P 1'
#
loop_
_entity.id
_entity.type
_entity.pdbx_description
1 polymer ?
#
loop_
_entity_poly.entity_id
_entity_poly.type
_entity_poly.pdbx_seq_one_letter_code
_entity_poly.pdbx_strand_id
1 'polypeptide(L)'
;MHRVLLTFAFGLVLTASAVAQTVNAGKYTVEGTNLDGSSYSGTAEITLASATTCVIEWQTGGTTSTGICMLNGDAFAAAYVLGDAIGLVVYKVNGDGTLDGAWTITGKDGSGAETLTEVE
;
A
#
# COMPACT_ATOMS: atom_id res chain seq x y z
N MET A 1 -5.42 7.81 52.81
CA MET A 1 -5.29 7.76 51.96
C MET A 1 -5.02 7.59 51.07
N HIS A 2 -4.95 7.48 50.99
CA HIS A 2 -4.72 7.38 49.83
C HIS A 2 -4.57 7.12 48.85
N ARG A 3 -4.70 6.98 48.89
CA ARG A 3 -4.56 6.80 47.80
C ARG A 3 -4.56 6.59 46.84
N VAL A 4 -4.80 6.71 46.89
CA VAL A 4 -4.84 6.64 45.64
C VAL A 4 -4.67 6.69 44.74
N LEU A 5 -4.75 6.63 44.86
CA LEU A 5 -4.58 6.71 43.72
C LEU A 5 -4.21 6.64 42.84
N LEU A 6 -4.26 6.58 42.94
CA LEU A 6 -3.85 6.62 41.79
C LEU A 6 -3.56 6.09 41.00
N THR A 7 -3.65 5.73 41.44
CA THR A 7 -3.38 5.32 40.46
C THR A 7 -3.58 5.00 39.58
N PHE A 8 -3.83 5.18 39.70
CA PHE A 8 -4.03 5.06 38.44
C PHE A 8 -3.84 5.23 37.56
N ALA A 9 -3.95 5.32 37.85
CA ALA A 9 -3.81 5.61 36.69
C ALA A 9 -3.32 5.44 35.95
N PHE A 10 -3.39 5.16 36.02
CA PHE A 10 -2.96 5.06 34.92
C PHE A 10 -2.94 4.76 34.03
N GLY A 11 -3.06 4.44 34.48
CA GLY A 11 -3.06 4.29 33.44
C GLY A 11 -3.26 4.27 32.71
N LEU A 12 -3.54 4.41 32.71
CA LEU A 12 -3.82 4.53 31.71
C LEU A 12 -3.50 4.80 30.80
N VAL A 13 -3.30 4.85 30.88
CA VAL A 13 -3.04 5.06 29.94
C VAL A 13 -2.77 4.85 29.12
N LEU A 14 -2.70 4.76 29.03
CA LEU A 14 -2.65 4.56 28.15
C LEU A 14 -2.59 4.30 27.31
N THR A 15 -2.34 4.19 27.62
CA THR A 15 -2.35 3.60 26.50
C THR A 15 -2.89 4.01 25.15
N ALA A 16 -2.28 4.79 24.45
CA ALA A 16 -2.59 5.03 23.08
C ALA A 16 -2.26 3.78 22.29
N SER A 17 -3.25 3.02 21.98
CA SER A 17 -3.05 1.94 21.03
C SER A 17 -2.75 2.56 19.67
N ALA A 18 -1.73 2.07 19.01
CA ALA A 18 -1.48 2.41 17.64
C ALA A 18 -2.69 1.97 16.80
N VAL A 19 -3.24 2.88 16.02
CA VAL A 19 -4.31 2.53 15.08
C VAL A 19 -3.65 1.78 13.93
N ALA A 20 -4.11 0.58 13.66
CA ALA A 20 -3.61 -0.20 12.53
C ALA A 20 -3.97 0.51 11.24
N GLN A 21 -3.02 0.62 10.32
CA GLN A 21 -3.30 1.15 8.99
C GLN A 21 -4.16 0.15 8.21
N THR A 22 -4.99 0.67 7.32
CA THR A 22 -5.85 -0.16 6.49
C THR A 22 -5.69 0.23 5.05
N VAL A 23 -5.87 -0.75 4.16
CA VAL A 23 -5.97 -0.53 2.73
C VAL A 23 -7.38 -0.95 2.34
N ASN A 24 -8.12 -0.05 1.74
CA ASN A 24 -9.49 -0.31 1.35
C ASN A 24 -9.54 -1.02 0.00
N ALA A 25 -10.50 -1.92 -0.16
CA ALA A 25 -10.81 -2.50 -1.45
C ALA A 25 -11.42 -1.44 -2.36
N GLY A 26 -11.32 -1.63 -3.66
CA GLY A 26 -11.94 -0.76 -4.64
C GLY A 26 -10.94 -0.17 -5.61
N LYS A 27 -11.35 0.93 -6.24
CA LYS A 27 -10.58 1.55 -7.29
C LYS A 27 -9.70 2.67 -6.77
N TYR A 28 -8.54 2.79 -7.41
CA TYR A 28 -7.54 3.82 -7.13
C TYR A 28 -7.11 4.44 -8.45
N THR A 29 -6.80 5.73 -8.43
CA THR A 29 -6.05 6.33 -9.52
C THR A 29 -4.56 6.10 -9.28
N VAL A 30 -3.81 5.99 -10.36
CA VAL A 30 -2.39 5.71 -10.33
C VAL A 30 -1.64 6.83 -11.04
N GLU A 31 -0.62 7.37 -10.35
CA GLU A 31 0.34 8.30 -10.93
C GLU A 31 1.71 7.77 -10.62
N GLY A 32 2.55 7.65 -11.63
CA GLY A 32 3.85 7.02 -11.40
C GLY A 32 4.94 7.53 -12.32
N THR A 33 6.13 7.02 -12.03
CA THR A 33 7.33 7.29 -12.81
C THR A 33 8.00 5.97 -13.18
N ASN A 34 8.32 5.83 -14.44
CA ASN A 34 9.06 4.68 -14.95
C ASN A 34 10.53 4.74 -14.52
N LEU A 35 11.24 3.65 -14.74
CA LEU A 35 12.66 3.56 -14.38
C LEU A 35 13.52 4.60 -15.11
N ASP A 36 13.09 5.04 -16.28
CA ASP A 36 13.78 6.08 -17.05
C ASP A 36 13.35 7.50 -16.68
N GLY A 37 12.46 7.65 -15.68
CA GLY A 37 11.99 8.95 -15.23
C GLY A 37 10.74 9.46 -15.93
N SER A 38 10.27 8.78 -16.97
CA SER A 38 9.06 9.21 -17.67
C SER A 38 7.82 8.92 -16.81
N SER A 39 6.77 9.73 -16.99
CA SER A 39 5.54 9.61 -16.21
C SER A 39 4.59 8.61 -16.84
N TYR A 40 3.78 7.98 -15.99
CA TYR A 40 2.63 7.20 -16.45
C TYR A 40 1.47 7.40 -15.49
N SER A 41 0.26 7.06 -15.96
CA SER A 41 -0.93 7.14 -15.14
C SER A 41 -1.87 5.99 -15.50
N GLY A 42 -2.88 5.81 -14.69
CA GLY A 42 -3.89 4.78 -14.92
C GLY A 42 -4.73 4.54 -13.70
N THR A 43 -5.16 3.29 -13.55
CA THR A 43 -6.01 2.87 -12.43
C THR A 43 -5.50 1.56 -11.85
N ALA A 44 -5.87 1.31 -10.61
CA ALA A 44 -5.66 0.03 -9.95
C ALA A 44 -6.94 -0.37 -9.24
N GLU A 45 -7.16 -1.67 -9.12
CA GLU A 45 -8.30 -2.17 -8.35
C GLU A 45 -7.82 -3.22 -7.37
N ILE A 46 -8.20 -3.06 -6.11
CA ILE A 46 -7.82 -3.97 -5.02
C ILE A 46 -9.04 -4.74 -4.59
N THR A 47 -8.92 -6.08 -4.57
CA THR A 47 -9.96 -6.98 -4.09
C THR A 47 -9.41 -7.74 -2.90
N LEU A 48 -10.03 -7.58 -1.73
CA LEU A 48 -9.53 -8.23 -0.53
C LEU A 48 -9.85 -9.72 -0.55
N ALA A 49 -8.85 -10.53 -0.20
CA ALA A 49 -9.01 -11.97 0.01
C ALA A 49 -9.17 -12.28 1.49
N SER A 50 -8.59 -11.45 2.36
CA SER A 50 -8.71 -11.57 3.82
C SER A 50 -8.48 -10.18 4.41
N ALA A 51 -8.37 -10.10 5.73
CA ALA A 51 -8.08 -8.83 6.40
C ALA A 51 -6.70 -8.28 6.04
N THR A 52 -5.78 -9.13 5.60
CA THR A 52 -4.39 -8.71 5.35
C THR A 52 -3.88 -9.09 3.96
N THR A 53 -4.65 -9.82 3.16
CA THR A 53 -4.21 -10.25 1.83
C THR A 53 -5.21 -9.84 0.76
N CYS A 54 -4.73 -9.66 -0.46
CA CYS A 54 -5.55 -9.14 -1.56
C CYS A 54 -4.98 -9.54 -2.92
N VAL A 55 -5.79 -9.25 -3.93
CA VAL A 55 -5.39 -9.27 -5.33
C VAL A 55 -5.45 -7.84 -5.83
N ILE A 56 -4.51 -7.44 -6.67
CA ILE A 56 -4.47 -6.10 -7.23
C ILE A 56 -4.28 -6.20 -8.74
N GLU A 57 -5.01 -5.37 -9.47
CA GLU A 57 -4.90 -5.27 -10.92
C GLU A 57 -4.64 -3.83 -11.29
N TRP A 58 -3.60 -3.61 -12.08
CA TRP A 58 -3.27 -2.28 -12.60
C TRP A 58 -3.59 -2.21 -14.09
N GLN A 59 -4.06 -1.04 -14.51
CA GLN A 59 -4.18 -0.68 -15.91
C GLN A 59 -3.46 0.65 -16.09
N THR A 60 -2.20 0.58 -16.50
CA THR A 60 -1.32 1.74 -16.57
C THR A 60 -0.58 1.73 -17.90
N GLY A 61 -0.49 2.91 -18.54
CA GLY A 61 0.27 3.06 -19.78
C GLY A 61 -0.16 2.12 -20.89
N GLY A 62 -1.45 1.73 -20.93
CA GLY A 62 -1.95 0.79 -21.93
C GLY A 62 -1.64 -0.67 -21.64
N THR A 63 -1.15 -0.97 -20.45
CA THR A 63 -0.74 -2.31 -20.03
C THR A 63 -1.56 -2.75 -18.83
N THR A 64 -1.93 -4.02 -18.79
CA THR A 64 -2.60 -4.63 -17.63
C THR A 64 -1.64 -5.57 -16.91
N SER A 65 -1.53 -5.42 -15.61
CA SER A 65 -0.79 -6.36 -14.77
C SER A 65 -1.61 -6.75 -13.56
N THR A 66 -1.39 -7.97 -13.07
CA THR A 66 -2.16 -8.53 -11.95
C THR A 66 -1.19 -9.14 -10.96
N GLY A 67 -1.49 -8.97 -9.68
CA GLY A 67 -0.65 -9.50 -8.64
C GLY A 67 -1.38 -9.82 -7.36
N ILE A 68 -0.61 -10.30 -6.40
CA ILE A 68 -1.09 -10.55 -5.05
C ILE A 68 -0.47 -9.48 -4.14
N CYS A 69 -1.17 -9.17 -3.07
CA CYS A 69 -0.72 -8.13 -2.15
C CYS A 69 -1.00 -8.52 -0.71
N MET A 70 -0.22 -7.91 0.18
CA MET A 70 -0.45 -8.11 1.60
C MET A 70 -0.04 -6.87 2.39
N LEU A 71 -0.72 -6.66 3.50
CA LEU A 71 -0.49 -5.54 4.40
C LEU A 71 0.21 -6.03 5.66
N ASN A 72 1.25 -5.32 6.06
CA ASN A 72 1.94 -5.57 7.32
C ASN A 72 2.28 -4.22 7.95
N GLY A 73 1.52 -3.83 8.97
CA GLY A 73 1.67 -2.51 9.57
C GLY A 73 1.25 -1.42 8.59
N ASP A 74 2.18 -0.53 8.26
CA ASP A 74 1.96 0.50 7.24
C ASP A 74 2.64 0.16 5.90
N ALA A 75 3.20 -1.04 5.79
CA ALA A 75 3.83 -1.52 4.57
C ALA A 75 2.83 -2.39 3.80
N PHE A 76 2.57 -2.00 2.57
CA PHE A 76 1.67 -2.73 1.68
C PHE A 76 2.48 -3.19 0.47
N ALA A 77 2.68 -4.48 0.37
CA ALA A 77 3.57 -5.06 -0.64
C ALA A 77 2.77 -5.84 -1.66
N ALA A 78 3.22 -5.79 -2.91
CA ALA A 78 2.62 -6.59 -3.98
C ALA A 78 3.69 -7.15 -4.89
N ALA A 79 3.42 -8.34 -5.41
CA ALA A 79 4.18 -8.93 -6.49
C ALA A 79 3.24 -9.06 -7.69
N TYR A 80 3.73 -8.72 -8.88
CA TYR A 80 2.88 -8.73 -10.07
C TYR A 80 3.59 -9.39 -11.23
N VAL A 81 2.80 -9.84 -12.19
CA VAL A 81 3.27 -10.48 -13.41
C VAL A 81 2.92 -9.56 -14.58
N LEU A 82 3.89 -9.34 -15.46
CA LEU A 82 3.73 -8.57 -16.67
C LEU A 82 4.45 -9.35 -17.79
N GLY A 83 3.66 -10.09 -18.58
CA GLY A 83 4.24 -11.02 -19.55
C GLY A 83 5.09 -12.07 -18.84
N ASP A 84 6.35 -12.16 -19.21
CA ASP A 84 7.32 -13.10 -18.57
C ASP A 84 8.06 -12.45 -17.40
N ALA A 85 7.83 -11.17 -17.13
CA ALA A 85 8.52 -10.45 -16.09
C ALA A 85 7.76 -10.53 -14.78
N ILE A 86 8.50 -10.47 -13.68
CA ILE A 86 7.94 -10.40 -12.34
C ILE A 86 8.35 -9.07 -11.74
N GLY A 87 7.39 -8.35 -11.18
CA GLY A 87 7.62 -7.08 -10.53
C GLY A 87 7.29 -7.11 -9.05
N LEU A 88 7.87 -6.19 -8.34
CA LEU A 88 7.62 -5.97 -6.92
C LEU A 88 7.32 -4.51 -6.70
N VAL A 89 6.39 -4.23 -5.81
CA VAL A 89 6.14 -2.88 -5.35
C VAL A 89 5.89 -2.90 -3.85
N VAL A 90 6.40 -1.88 -3.19
CA VAL A 90 6.18 -1.68 -1.76
C VAL A 90 5.63 -0.27 -1.58
N TYR A 91 4.47 -0.18 -0.97
CA TYR A 91 3.82 1.09 -0.67
C TYR A 91 3.86 1.35 0.82
N LYS A 92 3.99 2.62 1.16
CA LYS A 92 3.69 3.11 2.49
C LYS A 92 2.23 3.55 2.52
N VAL A 93 1.48 3.07 3.49
CA VAL A 93 0.07 3.45 3.68
C VAL A 93 0.06 4.74 4.48
N ASN A 94 -0.52 5.80 3.92
CA ASN A 94 -0.47 7.13 4.54
C ASN A 94 -1.66 7.43 5.46
N GLY A 95 -2.73 6.63 5.38
CA GLY A 95 -3.90 6.83 6.23
C GLY A 95 -4.88 7.87 5.75
N ASP A 96 -4.58 8.53 4.64
CA ASP A 96 -5.43 9.56 4.04
C ASP A 96 -6.04 9.13 2.70
N GLY A 97 -5.99 7.83 2.40
CA GLY A 97 -6.47 7.28 1.15
C GLY A 97 -5.40 7.22 0.07
N THR A 98 -4.15 7.57 0.41
CA THR A 98 -3.04 7.46 -0.54
C THR A 98 -2.03 6.41 -0.11
N LEU A 99 -1.38 5.82 -1.10
CA LEU A 99 -0.32 4.83 -0.94
C LEU A 99 0.86 5.29 -1.80
N ASP A 100 2.02 5.46 -1.19
CA ASP A 100 3.23 5.86 -1.92
C ASP A 100 4.16 4.68 -2.06
N GLY A 101 4.51 4.33 -3.28
CA GLY A 101 5.27 3.12 -3.58
C GLY A 101 6.54 3.34 -4.36
N ALA A 102 7.42 2.36 -4.22
CA ALA A 102 8.58 2.18 -5.07
C ALA A 102 8.49 0.79 -5.69
N TRP A 103 8.82 0.66 -6.95
CA TRP A 103 8.66 -0.60 -7.66
C TRP A 103 9.86 -0.92 -8.53
N THR A 104 10.04 -2.20 -8.81
CA THR A 104 11.06 -2.68 -9.73
C THR A 104 10.53 -3.87 -10.52
N ILE A 105 11.26 -4.30 -11.52
CA ILE A 105 10.84 -5.40 -12.38
C ILE A 105 12.07 -6.22 -12.79
N THR A 106 11.87 -7.51 -13.04
CA THR A 106 12.90 -8.46 -13.44
C THR A 106 13.75 -7.89 -14.60
N GLY A 107 15.04 -7.98 -14.45
CA GLY A 107 15.98 -7.64 -15.52
C GLY A 107 16.28 -6.15 -15.68
N LYS A 108 15.80 -5.33 -14.75
CA LYS A 108 16.03 -3.90 -14.78
C LYS A 108 16.75 -3.43 -13.52
N ASP A 109 17.58 -2.43 -13.66
CA ASP A 109 18.20 -1.74 -12.52
C ASP A 109 17.33 -0.58 -12.09
N GLY A 110 17.43 -0.23 -10.81
CA GLY A 110 16.77 0.94 -10.27
C GLY A 110 15.31 0.66 -9.90
N SER A 111 14.60 1.74 -9.66
CA SER A 111 13.20 1.66 -9.24
C SER A 111 12.40 2.79 -9.86
N GLY A 112 11.12 2.52 -10.06
CA GLY A 112 10.13 3.52 -10.37
C GLY A 112 9.38 3.92 -9.12
N ALA A 113 8.53 4.91 -9.24
CA ALA A 113 7.69 5.37 -8.14
C ALA A 113 6.23 5.32 -8.57
N GLU A 114 5.34 5.20 -7.60
CA GLU A 114 3.91 5.13 -7.89
C GLU A 114 3.11 5.57 -6.69
N THR A 115 2.11 6.41 -6.93
CA THR A 115 1.17 6.81 -5.90
C THR A 115 -0.22 6.33 -6.31
N LEU A 116 -0.88 5.64 -5.40
CA LEU A 116 -2.27 5.25 -5.54
C LEU A 116 -3.13 6.17 -4.69
N THR A 117 -4.21 6.67 -5.27
CA THR A 117 -5.17 7.51 -4.55
C THR A 117 -6.55 6.87 -4.67
N GLU A 118 -7.16 6.62 -3.53
CA GLU A 118 -8.48 5.99 -3.47
C GLU A 118 -9.52 6.86 -4.20
N VAL A 119 -10.35 6.21 -5.03
CA VAL A 119 -11.46 6.86 -5.70
C VAL A 119 -12.68 6.78 -4.80
N GLU A 120 -13.29 7.91 -4.56
CA GLU A 120 -14.48 7.99 -3.71
C GLU A 120 -15.77 7.97 -4.46
#